data_651ac0ac96d98c74323ee5c805e0dd4c
#
_entry.id   651ac0ac96d98c74323ee5c805e0dd4c
#
_cell.length_a   1.000
_cell.length_b   1.000
_cell.length_c   1.000
_cell.angle_alpha   90.00
_cell.angle_beta   90.00
_cell.angle_gamma   90.00
#
_symmetry.space_group_name_H-M   'P 1'
#
loop_
_entity.id
_entity.type
_entity.pdbx_description
1 polymer ?
#
loop_
_entity_poly.entity_id
_entity_poly.type
_entity_poly.pdbx_seq_one_letter_code
_entity_poly.pdbx_strand_id
1 'polypeptide(L)'
;MNIEKKINKLIIISSPSGAGKTTICKCLLKKIKDVDLSISYTTRQQRKNETNKKDYFFTNQDNFMKLKKNNFFIETAKNFNNYYGSPYININNSFKKNHHILFDIDWKGARKLRKNYNKNQILDFFILPPNKNELKKRLEKRGRDKKNEINIRLSYAMSEMSHYNEYRYVIINDKILDTVNTLMSIINYNILITKLDYDIKKKLKFIK
;
A
#
# COMPACT_ATOMS: atom_id res chain seq x y z
N MET A 1 28.54 15.44 -11.17
CA MET A 1 28.24 14.11 -10.59
C MET A 1 26.88 13.65 -11.13
N ASN A 2 26.89 12.78 -12.15
CA ASN A 2 25.63 12.26 -12.73
C ASN A 2 24.98 11.31 -11.71
N ILE A 3 23.96 11.79 -11.01
CA ILE A 3 23.11 10.95 -10.15
C ILE A 3 22.41 9.99 -11.10
N GLU A 4 22.80 8.72 -11.08
CA GLU A 4 22.08 7.66 -11.79
C GLU A 4 20.65 7.68 -11.32
N LYS A 5 19.75 8.08 -12.19
CA LYS A 5 18.31 8.16 -11.90
C LYS A 5 17.76 6.75 -11.79
N LYS A 6 17.94 6.14 -10.60
CA LYS A 6 17.32 4.84 -10.26
C LYS A 6 15.80 4.99 -10.43
N ILE A 7 15.17 4.12 -11.19
CA ILE A 7 13.72 4.16 -11.36
C ILE A 7 13.08 3.56 -10.11
N ASN A 8 12.72 4.43 -9.17
CA ASN A 8 12.11 4.02 -7.93
C ASN A 8 10.66 3.56 -8.17
N LYS A 9 10.23 2.52 -7.48
CA LYS A 9 8.88 1.96 -7.59
C LYS A 9 7.98 2.45 -6.47
N LEU A 10 6.71 2.65 -6.83
CA LEU A 10 5.60 2.76 -5.89
C LEU A 10 4.98 1.37 -5.77
N ILE A 11 5.19 0.73 -4.63
CA ILE A 11 4.67 -0.60 -4.32
C ILE A 11 3.34 -0.39 -3.59
N ILE A 12 2.24 -0.81 -4.19
CA ILE A 12 0.90 -0.62 -3.62
C ILE A 12 0.37 -1.97 -3.19
N ILE A 13 -0.03 -2.08 -1.93
CA ILE A 13 -0.72 -3.26 -1.41
C ILE A 13 -2.10 -2.83 -0.96
N SER A 14 -3.12 -3.41 -1.57
CA SER A 14 -4.51 -3.24 -1.19
C SER A 14 -5.15 -4.59 -0.85
N SER A 15 -6.16 -4.56 -0.04
CA SER A 15 -6.91 -5.75 0.36
C SER A 15 -8.23 -5.36 1.01
N PRO A 16 -9.19 -6.26 1.08
CA PRO A 16 -10.34 -6.09 1.95
C PRO A 16 -9.93 -6.07 3.43
N SER A 17 -10.78 -5.45 4.25
CA SER A 17 -10.61 -5.50 5.71
C SER A 17 -10.57 -6.96 6.19
N GLY A 18 -9.56 -7.31 7.01
CA GLY A 18 -9.41 -8.68 7.52
C GLY A 18 -8.49 -9.61 6.72
N ALA A 19 -8.06 -9.23 5.51
CA ALA A 19 -7.18 -10.07 4.68
C ALA A 19 -5.71 -10.15 5.13
N GLY A 20 -5.29 -9.38 6.15
CA GLY A 20 -3.93 -9.48 6.71
C GLY A 20 -2.92 -8.44 6.18
N LYS A 21 -3.37 -7.43 5.40
CA LYS A 21 -2.54 -6.42 4.74
C LYS A 21 -1.45 -5.82 5.62
N THR A 22 -1.81 -5.24 6.77
CA THR A 22 -0.86 -4.57 7.67
C THR A 22 0.24 -5.52 8.18
N THR A 23 -0.09 -6.79 8.46
CA THR A 23 0.89 -7.80 8.86
C THR A 23 1.85 -8.11 7.71
N ILE A 24 1.33 -8.28 6.50
CA ILE A 24 2.11 -8.51 5.29
C ILE A 24 3.06 -7.34 5.03
N CYS A 25 2.56 -6.09 5.07
CA CYS A 25 3.38 -4.90 4.88
C CYS A 25 4.52 -4.81 5.91
N LYS A 26 4.23 -5.07 7.20
CA LYS A 26 5.24 -5.10 8.26
C LYS A 26 6.29 -6.20 8.04
N CYS A 27 5.89 -7.37 7.56
CA CYS A 27 6.82 -8.46 7.24
C CYS A 27 7.70 -8.13 6.02
N LEU A 28 7.13 -7.53 4.98
CA LEU A 28 7.86 -7.10 3.80
C LEU A 28 8.93 -6.05 4.14
N LEU A 29 8.58 -5.02 4.92
CA LEU A 29 9.51 -3.96 5.33
C LEU A 29 10.69 -4.46 6.16
N LYS A 30 10.54 -5.60 6.86
CA LYS A 30 11.66 -6.24 7.57
C LYS A 30 12.60 -7.01 6.66
N LYS A 31 12.12 -7.44 5.49
CA LYS A 31 12.85 -8.35 4.59
C LYS A 31 13.42 -7.67 3.35
N ILE A 32 12.79 -6.60 2.88
CA ILE A 32 13.23 -5.88 1.67
C ILE A 32 13.99 -4.63 2.10
N LYS A 33 15.25 -4.54 1.65
CA LYS A 33 16.06 -3.33 1.81
C LYS A 33 15.61 -2.25 0.80
N ASP A 34 15.92 -1.00 1.09
CA ASP A 34 15.64 0.16 0.22
C ASP A 34 14.14 0.35 -0.11
N VAL A 35 13.25 0.01 0.84
CA VAL A 35 11.82 0.26 0.77
C VAL A 35 11.35 0.98 2.03
N ASP A 36 10.83 2.19 1.87
CA ASP A 36 10.23 2.96 2.96
C ASP A 36 8.70 2.76 2.99
N LEU A 37 8.09 2.82 4.17
CA LEU A 37 6.62 2.84 4.30
C LEU A 37 6.09 4.25 4.11
N SER A 38 5.08 4.42 3.26
CA SER A 38 4.28 5.65 3.23
C SER A 38 3.35 5.69 4.43
N ILE A 39 3.75 6.44 5.47
CA ILE A 39 2.92 6.62 6.67
C ILE A 39 1.79 7.59 6.33
N SER A 40 0.55 7.11 6.35
CA SER A 40 -0.64 7.90 6.05
C SER A 40 -1.13 8.68 7.27
N TYR A 41 -1.80 9.81 7.02
CA TYR A 41 -2.61 10.52 8.00
C TYR A 41 -3.97 9.85 8.13
N THR A 42 -4.56 9.90 9.35
CA THR A 42 -5.92 9.41 9.57
C THR A 42 -6.63 10.19 10.67
N THR A 43 -7.95 10.35 10.51
CA THR A 43 -8.83 10.92 11.54
C THR A 43 -9.39 9.84 12.48
N ARG A 44 -9.07 8.57 12.23
CA ARG A 44 -9.44 7.46 13.10
C ARG A 44 -8.70 7.57 14.43
N GLN A 45 -9.36 7.22 15.51
CA GLN A 45 -8.72 7.11 16.81
C GLN A 45 -7.59 6.06 16.81
N GLN A 46 -6.51 6.39 17.50
CA GLN A 46 -5.36 5.51 17.67
C GLN A 46 -5.78 4.26 18.46
N ARG A 47 -5.34 3.09 18.03
CA ARG A 47 -5.55 1.83 18.75
C ARG A 47 -4.44 1.59 19.76
N LYS A 48 -4.72 0.75 20.79
CA LYS A 48 -3.80 0.47 21.91
C LYS A 48 -2.39 0.04 21.47
N ASN A 49 -2.28 -0.69 20.35
CA ASN A 49 -1.01 -1.24 19.85
C ASN A 49 -0.44 -0.46 18.66
N GLU A 50 -0.90 0.76 18.44
CA GLU A 50 -0.41 1.62 17.34
C GLU A 50 0.41 2.77 17.93
N THR A 51 1.40 3.22 17.19
CA THR A 51 2.27 4.33 17.57
C THR A 51 2.10 5.48 16.58
N ASN A 52 1.84 6.70 17.10
CA ASN A 52 1.76 7.88 16.27
C ASN A 52 3.09 8.11 15.52
N LYS A 53 3.00 8.57 14.27
CA LYS A 53 4.12 8.79 13.34
C LYS A 53 4.86 7.50 12.90
N LYS A 54 4.45 6.34 13.37
CA LYS A 54 5.01 5.04 12.99
C LYS A 54 3.99 4.19 12.22
N ASP A 55 2.79 4.04 12.74
CA ASP A 55 1.70 3.32 12.06
C ASP A 55 0.84 4.29 11.25
N TYR A 56 0.51 5.46 11.81
CA TYR A 56 -0.21 6.57 11.18
C TYR A 56 0.20 7.90 11.80
N PHE A 57 -0.05 9.00 11.08
CA PHE A 57 -0.15 10.33 11.67
C PHE A 57 -1.61 10.53 12.09
N PHE A 58 -1.91 10.36 13.38
CA PHE A 58 -3.25 10.57 13.91
C PHE A 58 -3.54 12.06 14.04
N THR A 59 -4.68 12.50 13.50
CA THR A 59 -5.10 13.90 13.48
C THR A 59 -6.61 14.02 13.62
N ASN A 60 -7.12 15.21 13.93
CA ASN A 60 -8.55 15.48 13.90
C ASN A 60 -9.04 15.81 12.48
N GLN A 61 -10.37 15.85 12.31
CA GLN A 61 -10.99 16.07 11.01
C GLN A 61 -10.67 17.46 10.44
N ASP A 62 -10.65 18.49 11.28
CA ASP A 62 -10.40 19.87 10.83
C ASP A 62 -9.00 20.03 10.26
N ASN A 63 -8.00 19.53 10.97
CA ASN A 63 -6.61 19.53 10.48
C ASN A 63 -6.45 18.69 9.22
N PHE A 64 -7.11 17.52 9.14
CA PHE A 64 -7.08 16.71 7.92
C PHE A 64 -7.66 17.49 6.73
N MET A 65 -8.80 18.19 6.91
CA MET A 65 -9.42 18.96 5.86
C MET A 65 -8.59 20.18 5.45
N LYS A 66 -7.94 20.86 6.40
CA LYS A 66 -6.97 21.93 6.09
C LYS A 66 -5.82 21.41 5.22
N LEU A 67 -5.20 20.27 5.59
CA LEU A 67 -4.14 19.64 4.80
C LEU A 67 -4.63 19.24 3.40
N LYS A 68 -5.84 18.67 3.31
CA LYS A 68 -6.44 18.28 2.04
C LYS A 68 -6.68 19.49 1.13
N LYS A 69 -7.19 20.61 1.66
CA LYS A 69 -7.40 21.87 0.93
C LYS A 69 -6.09 22.42 0.38
N ASN A 70 -5.00 22.24 1.11
CA ASN A 70 -3.66 22.68 0.71
C ASN A 70 -2.92 21.66 -0.21
N ASN A 71 -3.63 20.72 -0.81
CA ASN A 71 -3.04 19.69 -1.70
C ASN A 71 -1.88 18.92 -1.09
N PHE A 72 -1.89 18.73 0.23
CA PHE A 72 -0.82 18.02 0.96
C PHE A 72 -0.76 16.53 0.64
N PHE A 73 -1.91 15.93 0.29
CA PHE A 73 -2.04 14.51 0.05
C PHE A 73 -2.05 14.18 -1.45
N ILE A 74 -1.32 13.12 -1.81
CA ILE A 74 -1.35 12.54 -3.16
C ILE A 74 -2.64 11.77 -3.41
N GLU A 75 -3.16 11.16 -2.37
CA GLU A 75 -4.45 10.47 -2.36
C GLU A 75 -5.16 10.68 -1.02
N THR A 76 -6.48 10.64 -1.05
CA THR A 76 -7.32 10.60 0.14
C THR A 76 -8.48 9.64 -0.06
N ALA A 77 -8.84 8.89 0.98
CA ALA A 77 -10.01 8.00 1.00
C ALA A 77 -10.82 8.21 2.29
N LYS A 78 -12.12 7.92 2.22
CA LYS A 78 -13.00 7.86 3.39
C LYS A 78 -13.46 6.44 3.59
N ASN A 79 -13.16 5.85 4.77
CA ASN A 79 -13.55 4.50 5.14
C ASN A 79 -14.12 4.49 6.57
N PHE A 80 -15.30 3.91 6.76
CA PHE A 80 -15.99 3.85 8.07
C PHE A 80 -15.99 5.20 8.80
N ASN A 81 -16.43 6.26 8.12
CA ASN A 81 -16.48 7.64 8.60
C ASN A 81 -15.13 8.28 8.96
N ASN A 82 -14.00 7.61 8.74
CA ASN A 82 -12.67 8.17 8.95
C ASN A 82 -12.00 8.50 7.63
N TYR A 83 -11.22 9.57 7.63
CA TYR A 83 -10.39 9.97 6.49
C TYR A 83 -9.00 9.36 6.61
N TYR A 84 -8.43 9.05 5.45
CA TYR A 84 -7.06 8.58 5.28
C TYR A 84 -6.42 9.35 4.14
N GLY A 85 -5.12 9.62 4.23
CA GLY A 85 -4.43 10.34 3.16
C GLY A 85 -2.93 10.13 3.23
N SER A 86 -2.31 9.89 2.10
CA SER A 86 -0.86 9.71 1.96
C SER A 86 -0.22 11.01 1.50
N PRO A 87 0.74 11.59 2.25
CA PRO A 87 1.35 12.86 1.90
C PRO A 87 2.38 12.72 0.78
N TYR A 88 2.48 13.72 -0.11
CA TYR A 88 3.49 13.76 -1.18
C TYR A 88 4.93 13.66 -0.66
N ILE A 89 5.20 14.24 0.51
CA ILE A 89 6.54 14.28 1.08
C ILE A 89 7.15 12.90 1.30
N ASN A 90 6.32 11.87 1.55
CA ASN A 90 6.81 10.50 1.74
C ASN A 90 7.50 9.98 0.47
N ILE A 91 6.91 10.22 -0.71
CA ILE A 91 7.51 9.82 -1.99
C ILE A 91 8.82 10.56 -2.21
N ASN A 92 8.79 11.89 -2.04
CA ASN A 92 9.97 12.73 -2.25
C ASN A 92 11.16 12.30 -1.36
N ASN A 93 10.87 12.01 -0.08
CA ASN A 93 11.89 11.58 0.87
C ASN A 93 12.47 10.20 0.53
N SER A 94 11.63 9.24 0.14
CA SER A 94 12.09 7.90 -0.27
C SER A 94 12.92 7.98 -1.55
N PHE A 95 12.46 8.73 -2.54
CA PHE A 95 13.16 8.86 -3.83
C PHE A 95 14.51 9.60 -3.72
N LYS A 96 14.60 10.58 -2.81
CA LYS A 96 15.91 11.23 -2.50
C LYS A 96 16.93 10.26 -1.93
N LYS A 97 16.51 9.23 -1.21
CA LYS A 97 17.36 8.15 -0.69
C LYS A 97 17.61 7.02 -1.71
N ASN A 98 17.07 7.12 -2.92
CA ASN A 98 17.00 6.02 -3.88
C ASN A 98 16.24 4.79 -3.38
N HIS A 99 15.30 4.96 -2.46
CA HIS A 99 14.43 3.90 -1.96
C HIS A 99 13.14 3.81 -2.79
N HIS A 100 12.59 2.61 -2.89
CA HIS A 100 11.21 2.37 -3.28
C HIS A 100 10.28 2.79 -2.14
N ILE A 101 8.98 2.94 -2.41
CA ILE A 101 8.01 3.28 -1.38
C ILE A 101 6.83 2.31 -1.40
N LEU A 102 6.46 1.81 -0.22
CA LEU A 102 5.34 0.91 0.01
C LEU A 102 4.12 1.70 0.51
N PHE A 103 2.99 1.50 -0.13
CA PHE A 103 1.68 2.04 0.24
C PHE A 103 0.76 0.94 0.77
N ASP A 104 0.32 1.06 2.03
CA ASP A 104 -0.76 0.27 2.64
C ASP A 104 -2.07 1.06 2.49
N ILE A 105 -2.72 1.00 1.33
CA ILE A 105 -3.89 1.80 0.98
C ILE A 105 -5.03 0.95 0.43
N ASP A 106 -6.23 1.54 0.32
CA ASP A 106 -7.38 0.91 -0.32
C ASP A 106 -7.36 1.07 -1.85
N TRP A 107 -8.34 0.47 -2.51
CA TRP A 107 -8.47 0.53 -3.97
C TRP A 107 -8.71 1.96 -4.50
N LYS A 108 -9.36 2.85 -3.71
CA LYS A 108 -9.61 4.25 -4.09
C LYS A 108 -8.30 5.03 -4.15
N GLY A 109 -7.45 4.85 -3.12
CA GLY A 109 -6.10 5.42 -3.09
C GLY A 109 -5.23 4.86 -4.21
N ALA A 110 -5.28 3.54 -4.45
CA ALA A 110 -4.54 2.89 -5.53
C ALA A 110 -4.91 3.45 -6.92
N ARG A 111 -6.21 3.68 -7.19
CA ARG A 111 -6.66 4.32 -8.45
C ARG A 111 -6.07 5.70 -8.64
N LYS A 112 -5.98 6.51 -7.57
CA LYS A 112 -5.38 7.86 -7.65
C LYS A 112 -3.89 7.80 -7.94
N LEU A 113 -3.16 6.87 -7.30
CA LEU A 113 -1.74 6.69 -7.62
C LEU A 113 -1.53 6.23 -9.06
N ARG A 114 -2.34 5.28 -9.56
CA ARG A 114 -2.29 4.83 -10.96
C ARG A 114 -2.56 5.95 -11.97
N LYS A 115 -3.41 6.92 -11.62
CA LYS A 115 -3.70 8.08 -12.48
C LYS A 115 -2.52 9.07 -12.54
N ASN A 116 -1.77 9.20 -11.44
CA ASN A 116 -0.76 10.25 -11.27
C ASN A 116 0.67 9.79 -11.60
N TYR A 117 0.91 8.48 -11.73
CA TYR A 117 2.24 7.92 -11.99
C TYR A 117 2.23 6.95 -13.16
N ASN A 118 3.37 6.84 -13.84
CA ASN A 118 3.55 5.92 -14.97
C ASN A 118 3.37 4.45 -14.53
N LYS A 119 2.75 3.64 -15.39
CA LYS A 119 2.57 2.19 -15.18
C LYS A 119 3.89 1.48 -14.81
N ASN A 120 5.01 1.91 -15.40
CA ASN A 120 6.32 1.33 -15.12
C ASN A 120 6.88 1.68 -13.73
N GLN A 121 6.37 2.72 -13.07
CA GLN A 121 6.73 3.07 -11.70
C GLN A 121 5.84 2.36 -10.68
N ILE A 122 4.67 1.91 -11.07
CA ILE A 122 3.69 1.28 -10.19
C ILE A 122 3.85 -0.24 -10.20
N LEU A 123 3.85 -0.80 -9.02
CA LEU A 123 3.81 -2.24 -8.77
C LEU A 123 2.71 -2.50 -7.75
N ASP A 124 1.55 -2.92 -8.22
CA ASP A 124 0.36 -3.02 -7.39
C ASP A 124 -0.15 -4.44 -7.21
N PHE A 125 -0.54 -4.72 -5.97
CA PHE A 125 -0.98 -6.01 -5.49
C PHE A 125 -2.33 -5.90 -4.79
N PHE A 126 -3.22 -6.85 -5.07
CA PHE A 126 -4.44 -7.04 -4.30
C PHE A 126 -4.36 -8.35 -3.52
N ILE A 127 -4.51 -8.27 -2.20
CA ILE A 127 -4.45 -9.43 -1.33
C ILE A 127 -5.85 -9.90 -1.02
N LEU A 128 -6.19 -11.12 -1.39
CA LEU A 128 -7.46 -11.77 -1.11
C LEU A 128 -7.34 -12.72 0.09
N PRO A 129 -8.38 -12.87 0.90
CA PRO A 129 -8.50 -14.00 1.84
C PRO A 129 -8.72 -15.30 1.06
N PRO A 130 -8.38 -16.48 1.63
CA PRO A 130 -8.59 -17.75 0.92
C PRO A 130 -10.05 -18.06 0.64
N ASN A 131 -10.95 -17.67 1.54
CA ASN A 131 -12.40 -17.79 1.37
C ASN A 131 -13.17 -16.88 2.34
N LYS A 132 -14.48 -16.81 2.15
CA LYS A 132 -15.38 -15.96 2.97
C LYS A 132 -15.42 -16.40 4.45
N ASN A 133 -15.36 -17.71 4.72
CA ASN A 133 -15.42 -18.22 6.08
C ASN A 133 -14.16 -17.84 6.87
N GLU A 134 -12.99 -17.97 6.25
CA GLU A 134 -11.72 -17.55 6.86
C GLU A 134 -11.69 -16.03 7.09
N LEU A 135 -12.18 -15.23 6.15
CA LEU A 135 -12.31 -13.79 6.32
C LEU A 135 -13.18 -13.45 7.53
N LYS A 136 -14.36 -14.11 7.67
CA LYS A 136 -15.26 -13.93 8.80
C LYS A 136 -14.56 -14.26 10.11
N LYS A 137 -13.88 -15.42 10.22
CA LYS A 137 -13.10 -15.80 11.40
C LYS A 137 -12.03 -14.77 11.76
N ARG A 138 -11.32 -14.22 10.77
CA ARG A 138 -10.30 -13.19 10.99
C ARG A 138 -10.88 -11.87 11.49
N LEU A 139 -12.07 -11.50 11.02
CA LEU A 139 -12.80 -10.33 11.52
C LEU A 139 -13.28 -10.53 12.97
N GLU A 140 -13.83 -11.70 13.29
CA GLU A 140 -14.27 -12.08 14.64
C GLU A 140 -13.09 -12.11 15.65
N LYS A 141 -11.97 -12.73 15.28
CA LYS A 141 -10.77 -12.85 16.14
C LYS A 141 -10.16 -11.50 16.54
N ARG A 142 -10.43 -10.44 15.77
CA ARG A 142 -10.03 -9.08 16.16
C ARG A 142 -10.74 -8.57 17.42
N GLY A 143 -11.79 -9.25 17.89
CA GLY A 143 -12.36 -9.14 19.24
C GLY A 143 -12.97 -7.78 19.62
N ARG A 144 -13.33 -6.95 18.63
CA ARG A 144 -13.69 -5.55 18.85
C ARG A 144 -15.09 -5.18 18.35
N ASP A 145 -15.75 -6.10 17.68
CA ASP A 145 -16.97 -5.79 16.96
C ASP A 145 -18.15 -6.62 17.49
N LYS A 146 -19.27 -5.96 17.71
CA LYS A 146 -20.56 -6.64 17.95
C LYS A 146 -20.94 -7.41 16.68
N LYS A 147 -21.73 -8.46 16.82
CA LYS A 147 -22.14 -9.36 15.71
C LYS A 147 -22.64 -8.60 14.47
N ASN A 148 -23.39 -7.51 14.68
CA ASN A 148 -23.89 -6.65 13.60
C ASN A 148 -22.76 -5.88 12.87
N GLU A 149 -21.72 -5.46 13.57
CA GLU A 149 -20.58 -4.78 12.98
C GLU A 149 -19.74 -5.72 12.11
N ILE A 150 -19.64 -7.00 12.49
CA ILE A 150 -18.94 -8.02 11.69
C ILE A 150 -19.65 -8.22 10.34
N ASN A 151 -20.98 -8.29 10.32
CA ASN A 151 -21.74 -8.43 9.07
C ASN A 151 -21.58 -7.21 8.16
N ILE A 152 -21.62 -6.00 8.72
CA ILE A 152 -21.35 -4.76 7.98
C ILE A 152 -19.93 -4.79 7.40
N ARG A 153 -18.91 -5.16 8.18
CA ARG A 153 -17.54 -5.27 7.69
C ARG A 153 -17.36 -6.34 6.63
N LEU A 154 -18.08 -7.44 6.75
CA LEU A 154 -18.05 -8.51 5.76
C LEU A 154 -18.64 -8.04 4.43
N SER A 155 -19.77 -7.31 4.45
CA SER A 155 -20.35 -6.75 3.23
C SER A 155 -19.44 -5.73 2.57
N TYR A 156 -18.80 -4.83 3.36
CA TYR A 156 -17.78 -3.92 2.84
C TYR A 156 -16.59 -4.66 2.23
N ALA A 157 -16.10 -5.71 2.91
CA ALA A 157 -14.99 -6.51 2.40
C ALA A 157 -15.32 -7.18 1.06
N MET A 158 -16.57 -7.68 0.89
CA MET A 158 -17.05 -8.23 -0.39
C MET A 158 -17.05 -7.16 -1.49
N SER A 159 -17.52 -5.94 -1.18
CA SER A 159 -17.46 -4.81 -2.11
C SER A 159 -16.01 -4.39 -2.43
N GLU A 160 -15.11 -4.41 -1.45
CA GLU A 160 -13.69 -4.12 -1.70
C GLU A 160 -13.04 -5.20 -2.60
N MET A 161 -13.42 -6.47 -2.42
CA MET A 161 -12.91 -7.59 -3.23
C MET A 161 -13.30 -7.49 -4.71
N SER A 162 -14.43 -6.87 -5.07
CA SER A 162 -14.84 -6.71 -6.48
C SER A 162 -13.85 -5.90 -7.32
N HIS A 163 -12.93 -5.16 -6.68
CA HIS A 163 -11.89 -4.35 -7.34
C HIS A 163 -10.58 -5.10 -7.60
N TYR A 164 -10.48 -6.40 -7.33
CA TYR A 164 -9.24 -7.18 -7.48
C TYR A 164 -8.70 -7.15 -8.90
N ASN A 165 -9.57 -7.15 -9.90
CA ASN A 165 -9.20 -7.17 -11.33
C ASN A 165 -8.57 -5.87 -11.84
N GLU A 166 -8.55 -4.80 -11.03
CA GLU A 166 -7.85 -3.56 -11.34
C GLU A 166 -6.33 -3.64 -11.10
N TYR A 167 -5.88 -4.70 -10.43
CA TYR A 167 -4.49 -4.85 -9.99
C TYR A 167 -3.70 -5.77 -10.89
N ARG A 168 -2.42 -5.43 -11.09
CA ARG A 168 -1.49 -6.25 -11.89
C ARG A 168 -1.30 -7.63 -11.28
N TYR A 169 -1.24 -7.72 -9.94
CA TYR A 169 -1.04 -8.98 -9.22
C TYR A 169 -2.11 -9.16 -8.16
N VAL A 170 -2.70 -10.36 -8.17
CA VAL A 170 -3.69 -10.78 -7.18
C VAL A 170 -3.14 -11.99 -6.46
N ILE A 171 -3.09 -11.93 -5.13
CA ILE A 171 -2.49 -12.98 -4.31
C ILE A 171 -3.47 -13.42 -3.22
N ILE A 172 -3.67 -14.72 -3.09
CA ILE A 172 -4.49 -15.29 -2.01
C ILE A 172 -3.61 -15.45 -0.76
N ASN A 173 -3.99 -14.82 0.34
CA ASN A 173 -3.31 -14.91 1.63
C ASN A 173 -3.90 -16.03 2.48
N ASP A 174 -3.45 -17.25 2.25
CA ASP A 174 -3.71 -18.37 3.14
C ASP A 174 -2.72 -18.37 4.30
N LYS A 175 -1.42 -18.47 4.00
CA LYS A 175 -0.33 -18.38 4.96
C LYS A 175 0.47 -17.11 4.73
N ILE A 176 0.63 -16.29 5.77
CA ILE A 176 1.33 -14.99 5.68
C ILE A 176 2.74 -15.14 5.11
N LEU A 177 3.49 -16.17 5.54
CA LEU A 177 4.86 -16.35 5.12
C LEU A 177 4.97 -16.62 3.61
N ASP A 178 4.11 -17.47 3.07
CA ASP A 178 4.08 -17.82 1.64
C ASP A 178 3.67 -16.60 0.81
N THR A 179 2.66 -15.86 1.28
CA THR A 179 2.24 -14.60 0.67
C THR A 179 3.38 -13.57 0.63
N VAL A 180 4.11 -13.41 1.72
CA VAL A 180 5.26 -12.49 1.80
C VAL A 180 6.37 -12.93 0.85
N ASN A 181 6.70 -14.21 0.78
CA ASN A 181 7.72 -14.73 -0.11
C ASN A 181 7.34 -14.54 -1.59
N THR A 182 6.09 -14.79 -1.95
CA THR A 182 5.56 -14.53 -3.30
C THR A 182 5.67 -13.05 -3.67
N LEU A 183 5.23 -12.16 -2.77
CA LEU A 183 5.35 -10.71 -2.98
C LEU A 183 6.81 -10.29 -3.17
N MET A 184 7.73 -10.79 -2.33
CA MET A 184 9.16 -10.49 -2.44
C MET A 184 9.73 -10.92 -3.79
N SER A 185 9.41 -12.12 -4.25
CA SER A 185 9.88 -12.63 -5.55
C SER A 185 9.43 -11.74 -6.70
N ILE A 186 8.15 -11.34 -6.70
CA ILE A 186 7.59 -10.46 -7.74
C ILE A 186 8.22 -9.06 -7.66
N ILE A 187 8.36 -8.49 -6.47
CA ILE A 187 8.96 -7.16 -6.26
C ILE A 187 10.40 -7.17 -6.75
N ASN A 188 11.22 -8.13 -6.30
CA ASN A 188 12.63 -8.23 -6.67
C ASN A 188 12.81 -8.42 -8.18
N TYR A 189 12.00 -9.27 -8.81
CA TYR A 189 12.00 -9.45 -10.26
C TYR A 189 11.71 -8.13 -11.01
N ASN A 190 10.67 -7.41 -10.61
CA ASN A 190 10.32 -6.14 -11.27
C ASN A 190 11.37 -5.05 -11.07
N ILE A 191 12.03 -5.01 -9.92
CA ILE A 191 13.16 -4.10 -9.65
C ILE A 191 14.34 -4.45 -10.54
N LEU A 192 14.68 -5.74 -10.64
CA LEU A 192 15.77 -6.24 -11.47
C LEU A 192 15.57 -5.91 -12.95
N ILE A 193 14.40 -6.25 -13.52
CA ILE A 193 14.09 -5.95 -14.92
C ILE A 193 14.17 -4.45 -15.20
N THR A 194 13.65 -3.61 -14.31
CA THR A 194 13.71 -2.16 -14.47
C THR A 194 15.15 -1.65 -14.48
N LYS A 195 16.03 -2.22 -13.66
CA LYS A 195 17.46 -1.89 -13.64
C LYS A 195 18.13 -2.33 -14.94
N LEU A 196 17.88 -3.55 -15.39
CA LEU A 196 18.44 -4.06 -16.65
C LEU A 196 18.03 -3.21 -17.86
N ASP A 197 16.75 -2.85 -17.97
CA ASP A 197 16.26 -1.95 -19.03
C ASP A 197 16.94 -0.59 -19.01
N TYR A 198 17.17 -0.04 -17.83
CA TYR A 198 17.89 1.23 -17.66
C TYR A 198 19.34 1.11 -18.11
N ASP A 199 20.05 0.07 -17.66
CA ASP A 199 21.46 -0.17 -17.97
C ASP A 199 21.67 -0.41 -19.48
N ILE A 200 20.77 -1.18 -20.12
CA ILE A 200 20.77 -1.38 -21.58
C ILE A 200 20.58 -0.05 -22.30
N LYS A 201 19.56 0.74 -21.95
CA LYS A 201 19.29 2.04 -22.58
C LYS A 201 20.45 3.02 -22.39
N LYS A 202 21.13 2.98 -21.24
CA LYS A 202 22.33 3.80 -20.98
C LYS A 202 23.48 3.39 -21.90
N LYS A 203 23.71 2.07 -22.04
CA LYS A 203 24.77 1.53 -22.91
C LYS A 203 24.52 1.78 -24.40
N LEU A 204 23.26 1.68 -24.84
CA LEU A 204 22.90 1.86 -26.26
C LEU A 204 22.90 3.32 -26.73
N LYS A 205 23.06 4.31 -25.84
CA LYS A 205 23.18 5.73 -26.23
C LYS A 205 24.39 6.04 -27.13
N PHE A 206 25.41 5.19 -27.16
CA PHE A 206 26.58 5.35 -28.02
C PHE A 206 26.35 4.76 -29.43
N ILE A 207 25.25 4.06 -29.67
CA ILE A 207 24.91 3.50 -30.98
C ILE A 207 24.18 4.53 -31.87
N LYS A 208 23.76 5.66 -31.29
CA LYS A 208 23.18 6.81 -32.02
C LYS A 208 24.26 7.84 -32.30
#